data_af4fd1148e08b6275d211a99324b90d9
#
_entry.id   af4fd1148e08b6275d211a99324b90d9
#
_cell.length_a   1.000
_cell.length_b   1.000
_cell.length_c   1.000
_cell.angle_alpha   90.00
_cell.angle_beta   90.00
_cell.angle_gamma   90.00
#
_symmetry.space_group_name_H-M   'P 1'
#
loop_
_entity.id
_entity.type
_entity.pdbx_description
1 polymer ?
#
loop_
_entity_poly.entity_id
_entity_poly.type
_entity_poly.pdbx_seq_one_letter_code
_entity_poly.pdbx_strand_id
1 'polypeptide(L)'
;MASSNAVGNAREFISPSDLTFSWGGCHRCLWLNYNHGLRTPGFMPLVGDLANMQEKYFENKTTADIAPVLPEGKVADLGGWVKSSFINVNAKPTKYAIRGKYDLLIEFTDGTYGIIDCKFQAKDSDKTDLYQPQLEAYAFALENPAAGEAKKVSLMGLLVWSLLEPAGDVNKGFGLKLKHTWRPIARNPEAFFF
;
A
#
# COMPACT_ATOMS: atom_id res chain seq x y z
N MET A 1 -27.81 -26.65 9.75
CA MET A 1 -26.65 -27.07 10.54
C MET A 1 -25.60 -26.02 10.39
N ALA A 2 -25.38 -25.21 11.42
CA ALA A 2 -24.35 -24.17 11.39
C ALA A 2 -22.97 -24.85 11.53
N SER A 3 -22.09 -24.67 10.55
CA SER A 3 -20.72 -25.17 10.65
C SER A 3 -20.02 -24.45 11.80
N SER A 4 -19.45 -25.21 12.73
CA SER A 4 -18.60 -24.71 13.79
C SER A 4 -17.46 -23.91 13.16
N ASN A 5 -17.50 -22.58 13.28
CA ASN A 5 -16.38 -21.73 12.93
C ASN A 5 -15.21 -22.10 13.85
N ALA A 6 -14.21 -22.75 13.27
CA ALA A 6 -12.94 -22.94 13.92
C ALA A 6 -12.44 -21.53 14.36
N VAL A 7 -12.14 -21.38 15.64
CA VAL A 7 -11.48 -20.19 16.17
C VAL A 7 -10.16 -20.07 15.42
N GLY A 8 -10.07 -19.15 14.46
CA GLY A 8 -8.86 -18.96 13.68
C GLY A 8 -7.72 -18.54 14.61
N ASN A 9 -6.52 -19.03 14.34
CA ASN A 9 -5.33 -18.58 15.07
C ASN A 9 -5.18 -17.06 14.94
N ALA A 10 -4.78 -16.43 16.05
CA ALA A 10 -4.48 -14.99 16.06
C ALA A 10 -3.43 -14.66 14.98
N ARG A 11 -3.61 -13.52 14.29
CA ARG A 11 -2.66 -13.07 13.25
C ARG A 11 -1.33 -12.69 13.91
N GLU A 12 -0.24 -13.13 13.30
CA GLU A 12 1.13 -12.82 13.73
C GLU A 12 1.76 -11.69 12.90
N PHE A 13 1.01 -11.06 12.04
CA PHE A 13 1.49 -9.97 11.21
C PHE A 13 0.47 -8.84 11.13
N ILE A 14 1.00 -7.63 11.06
CA ILE A 14 0.26 -6.38 10.89
C ILE A 14 0.25 -6.06 9.40
N SER A 15 -0.95 -5.84 8.84
CA SER A 15 -1.08 -5.35 7.48
C SER A 15 -0.88 -3.83 7.46
N PRO A 16 -0.04 -3.28 6.58
CA PRO A 16 0.11 -1.83 6.45
C PRO A 16 -1.22 -1.09 6.25
N SER A 17 -2.15 -1.64 5.48
CA SER A 17 -3.47 -1.04 5.26
C SER A 17 -4.35 -0.97 6.52
N ASP A 18 -4.11 -1.83 7.52
CA ASP A 18 -4.84 -1.77 8.79
C ASP A 18 -4.45 -0.52 9.61
N LEU A 19 -3.25 0.02 9.39
CA LEU A 19 -2.78 1.24 10.05
C LEU A 19 -3.46 2.51 9.52
N THR A 20 -4.12 2.43 8.40
CA THR A 20 -4.87 3.54 7.78
C THR A 20 -6.30 3.60 8.33
N PHE A 21 -7.15 2.66 7.90
CA PHE A 21 -8.58 2.74 8.18
C PHE A 21 -9.00 1.96 9.42
N SER A 22 -8.38 0.81 9.66
CA SER A 22 -8.81 -0.06 10.75
C SER A 22 -8.37 0.49 12.11
N TRP A 23 -7.14 1.03 12.18
CA TRP A 23 -6.61 1.62 13.41
C TRP A 23 -7.31 2.93 13.79
N GLY A 24 -7.54 3.82 12.82
CA GLY A 24 -8.29 5.07 13.02
C GLY A 24 -9.80 4.88 13.19
N GLY A 25 -10.30 3.67 13.00
CA GLY A 25 -11.73 3.34 13.01
C GLY A 25 -12.16 2.58 14.25
N CYS A 26 -12.75 1.40 14.07
CA CYS A 26 -13.30 0.59 15.15
C CYS A 26 -12.25 -0.38 15.71
N HIS A 27 -11.63 -0.05 16.85
CA HIS A 27 -10.63 -0.90 17.51
C HIS A 27 -11.18 -2.28 17.89
N ARG A 28 -12.47 -2.39 18.24
CA ARG A 28 -13.12 -3.68 18.50
C ARG A 28 -13.16 -4.54 17.24
N CYS A 29 -13.51 -3.94 16.09
CA CYS A 29 -13.53 -4.65 14.81
C CYS A 29 -12.13 -5.11 14.42
N LEU A 30 -11.12 -4.27 14.62
CA LEU A 30 -9.71 -4.61 14.41
C LEU A 30 -9.29 -5.78 15.31
N TRP A 31 -9.60 -5.73 16.61
CA TRP A 31 -9.30 -6.80 17.55
C TRP A 31 -9.95 -8.13 17.15
N LEU A 32 -11.24 -8.12 16.77
CA LEU A 32 -11.96 -9.29 16.29
C LEU A 32 -11.35 -9.87 15.02
N ASN A 33 -10.91 -9.00 14.10
CA ASN A 33 -10.23 -9.43 12.88
C ASN A 33 -8.92 -10.16 13.22
N TYR A 34 -8.11 -9.57 14.11
CA TYR A 34 -6.80 -10.12 14.47
C TYR A 34 -6.87 -11.40 15.29
N ASN A 35 -7.82 -11.49 16.23
CA ASN A 35 -7.89 -12.62 17.17
C ASN A 35 -8.85 -13.73 16.72
N HIS A 36 -9.85 -13.41 15.90
CA HIS A 36 -10.90 -14.35 15.49
C HIS A 36 -11.09 -14.45 13.98
N GLY A 37 -10.30 -13.74 13.18
CA GLY A 37 -10.42 -13.75 11.71
C GLY A 37 -11.72 -13.17 11.16
N LEU A 38 -12.49 -12.45 11.99
CA LEU A 38 -13.75 -11.83 11.58
C LEU A 38 -13.45 -10.60 10.73
N ARG A 39 -13.87 -10.64 9.48
CA ARG A 39 -13.72 -9.52 8.54
C ARG A 39 -15.08 -8.91 8.26
N THR A 40 -15.11 -7.58 8.14
CA THR A 40 -16.29 -6.90 7.61
C THR A 40 -16.52 -7.36 6.17
N PRO A 41 -17.72 -7.86 5.84
CA PRO A 41 -18.04 -8.14 4.45
C PRO A 41 -18.01 -6.83 3.66
N GLY A 42 -17.25 -6.77 2.61
CA GLY A 42 -17.19 -5.56 1.79
C GLY A 42 -16.11 -5.71 0.75
N PHE A 43 -16.50 -6.26 -0.40
CA PHE A 43 -15.69 -6.20 -1.60
C PHE A 43 -16.30 -5.13 -2.50
N MET A 44 -15.56 -4.06 -2.77
CA MET A 44 -15.99 -3.11 -3.79
C MET A 44 -15.72 -3.73 -5.15
N PRO A 45 -16.75 -3.90 -6.01
CA PRO A 45 -16.56 -4.38 -7.38
C PRO A 45 -15.53 -3.53 -8.11
N LEU A 46 -14.79 -4.12 -9.04
CA LEU A 46 -13.79 -3.50 -9.91
C LEU A 46 -12.50 -3.00 -9.23
N VAL A 47 -12.40 -2.93 -7.91
CA VAL A 47 -11.17 -2.44 -7.25
C VAL A 47 -9.97 -3.33 -7.59
N GLY A 48 -10.14 -4.64 -7.55
CA GLY A 48 -9.08 -5.58 -7.93
C GLY A 48 -8.70 -5.49 -9.40
N ASP A 49 -9.69 -5.32 -10.28
CA ASP A 49 -9.45 -5.19 -11.73
C ASP A 49 -8.73 -3.90 -12.06
N LEU A 50 -9.12 -2.79 -11.41
CA LEU A 50 -8.45 -1.50 -11.56
C LEU A 50 -7.00 -1.56 -11.06
N ALA A 51 -6.73 -2.23 -9.94
CA ALA A 51 -5.37 -2.45 -9.45
C ALA A 51 -4.52 -3.25 -10.46
N ASN A 52 -5.06 -4.35 -11.00
CA ASN A 52 -4.37 -5.16 -12.02
C ASN A 52 -4.12 -4.37 -13.31
N MET A 53 -5.06 -3.53 -13.74
CA MET A 53 -4.89 -2.67 -14.91
C MET A 53 -3.81 -1.64 -14.69
N GLN A 54 -3.74 -1.07 -13.50
CA GLN A 54 -2.73 -0.11 -13.10
C GLN A 54 -1.33 -0.74 -13.04
N GLU A 55 -1.19 -1.96 -12.49
CA GLU A 55 0.08 -2.71 -12.51
C GLU A 55 0.57 -2.85 -13.96
N LYS A 56 -0.28 -3.27 -14.90
CA LYS A 56 0.07 -3.37 -16.32
C LYS A 56 0.43 -2.02 -16.95
N TYR A 57 -0.23 -0.94 -16.53
CA TYR A 57 0.03 0.40 -17.07
C TYR A 57 1.43 0.89 -16.73
N PHE A 58 1.95 0.54 -15.54
CA PHE A 58 3.27 0.95 -15.09
C PHE A 58 4.38 -0.08 -15.40
N GLU A 59 4.06 -1.19 -16.03
CA GLU A 59 5.06 -2.17 -16.44
C GLU A 59 6.10 -1.53 -17.37
N ASN A 60 7.39 -1.73 -17.04
CA ASN A 60 8.54 -1.19 -17.78
C ASN A 60 8.57 0.35 -17.92
N LYS A 61 7.94 1.07 -17.00
CA LYS A 61 7.94 2.53 -16.97
C LYS A 61 9.09 3.08 -16.13
N THR A 62 9.44 4.34 -16.44
CA THR A 62 10.39 5.14 -15.67
C THR A 62 9.66 6.09 -14.72
N THR A 63 10.39 6.71 -13.83
CA THR A 63 9.84 7.74 -12.92
C THR A 63 9.26 8.93 -13.68
N ALA A 64 9.82 9.28 -14.83
CA ALA A 64 9.30 10.36 -15.68
C ALA A 64 7.89 10.08 -16.21
N ASP A 65 7.54 8.80 -16.44
CA ASP A 65 6.19 8.39 -16.85
C ASP A 65 5.18 8.45 -15.70
N ILE A 66 5.66 8.44 -14.44
CA ILE A 66 4.81 8.49 -13.24
C ILE A 66 4.58 9.94 -12.83
N ALA A 67 5.65 10.69 -12.58
CA ALA A 67 5.58 12.11 -12.27
C ALA A 67 6.94 12.77 -12.54
N PRO A 68 6.99 13.88 -13.32
CA PRO A 68 8.25 14.52 -13.70
C PRO A 68 9.09 15.05 -12.52
N VAL A 69 8.47 15.22 -11.35
CA VAL A 69 9.13 15.71 -10.13
C VAL A 69 9.91 14.61 -9.40
N LEU A 70 9.71 13.35 -9.75
CA LEU A 70 10.42 12.23 -9.12
C LEU A 70 11.88 12.20 -9.55
N PRO A 71 12.80 11.76 -8.67
CA PRO A 71 14.18 11.47 -9.06
C PRO A 71 14.23 10.44 -10.18
N GLU A 72 15.31 10.47 -10.97
CA GLU A 72 15.50 9.50 -12.05
C GLU A 72 15.55 8.07 -11.54
N GLY A 73 14.78 7.19 -12.18
CA GLY A 73 14.67 5.80 -11.80
C GLY A 73 13.69 5.02 -12.67
N LYS A 74 13.45 3.79 -12.29
CA LYS A 74 12.55 2.86 -12.99
C LYS A 74 11.62 2.14 -12.02
N VAL A 75 10.51 1.66 -12.53
CA VAL A 75 9.65 0.73 -11.80
C VAL A 75 10.41 -0.60 -11.66
N ALA A 76 10.76 -0.96 -10.43
CA ALA A 76 11.50 -2.16 -10.10
C ALA A 76 10.58 -3.36 -9.82
N ASP A 77 9.41 -3.11 -9.24
CA ASP A 77 8.44 -4.17 -8.96
C ASP A 77 7.01 -3.59 -8.85
N LEU A 78 6.04 -4.45 -9.14
CA LEU A 78 4.61 -4.14 -9.21
C LEU A 78 3.84 -5.15 -8.39
N GLY A 79 3.06 -4.67 -7.41
CA GLY A 79 2.24 -5.55 -6.58
C GLY A 79 3.03 -6.58 -5.79
N GLY A 80 4.24 -6.25 -5.36
CA GLY A 80 5.12 -7.15 -4.64
C GLY A 80 4.74 -7.35 -3.18
N TRP A 81 5.05 -8.52 -2.65
CA TRP A 81 4.87 -8.83 -1.24
C TRP A 81 6.13 -8.51 -0.43
N VAL A 82 5.92 -7.89 0.72
CA VAL A 82 6.99 -7.65 1.68
C VAL A 82 6.61 -8.21 3.05
N LYS A 83 7.60 -8.73 3.76
CA LYS A 83 7.49 -9.16 5.15
C LYS A 83 8.72 -8.67 5.92
N SER A 84 8.49 -7.98 7.04
CA SER A 84 9.58 -7.54 7.90
C SER A 84 10.11 -8.66 8.80
N SER A 85 11.29 -8.45 9.36
CA SER A 85 11.70 -9.08 10.62
C SER A 85 10.70 -8.75 11.73
N PHE A 86 10.82 -9.41 12.90
CA PHE A 86 9.94 -9.11 14.03
C PHE A 86 10.15 -7.68 14.53
N ILE A 87 9.03 -7.03 14.86
CA ILE A 87 9.02 -5.68 15.40
C ILE A 87 9.55 -5.70 16.83
N ASN A 88 10.41 -4.76 17.17
CA ASN A 88 10.87 -4.54 18.54
C ASN A 88 10.03 -3.44 19.20
N VAL A 89 9.61 -3.65 20.44
CA VAL A 89 8.97 -2.66 21.28
C VAL A 89 9.81 -2.49 22.54
N ASN A 90 10.26 -1.28 22.84
CA ASN A 90 11.18 -1.02 23.96
C ASN A 90 12.41 -1.94 23.93
N ALA A 91 13.05 -2.08 22.77
CA ALA A 91 14.19 -2.96 22.52
C ALA A 91 13.96 -4.45 22.77
N LYS A 92 12.71 -4.89 22.94
CA LYS A 92 12.35 -6.29 23.10
C LYS A 92 11.66 -6.80 21.84
N PRO A 93 12.09 -7.94 21.28
CA PRO A 93 11.44 -8.52 20.11
C PRO A 93 10.03 -8.98 20.46
N THR A 94 9.10 -8.70 19.55
CA THR A 94 7.74 -9.24 19.60
C THR A 94 7.62 -10.46 18.68
N LYS A 95 6.46 -11.10 18.66
CA LYS A 95 6.11 -12.14 17.68
C LYS A 95 5.45 -11.58 16.41
N TYR A 96 5.32 -10.27 16.31
CA TYR A 96 4.61 -9.62 15.20
C TYR A 96 5.58 -9.09 14.17
N ALA A 97 5.19 -9.20 12.90
CA ALA A 97 5.89 -8.64 11.76
C ALA A 97 4.94 -7.82 10.89
N ILE A 98 5.46 -6.88 10.12
CA ILE A 98 4.70 -6.25 9.05
C ILE A 98 4.66 -7.21 7.85
N ARG A 99 3.49 -7.36 7.25
CA ARG A 99 3.33 -8.10 6.00
C ARG A 99 2.25 -7.45 5.14
N GLY A 100 2.58 -7.15 3.89
CA GLY A 100 1.63 -6.57 2.95
C GLY A 100 2.10 -6.63 1.51
N LYS A 101 1.20 -6.22 0.61
CA LYS A 101 1.44 -6.08 -0.82
C LYS A 101 1.46 -4.58 -1.11
N TYR A 102 2.60 -4.04 -1.60
CA TYR A 102 2.68 -2.65 -2.08
C TYR A 102 2.25 -2.58 -3.54
N ASP A 103 1.89 -1.38 -4.01
CA ASP A 103 1.48 -1.20 -5.41
C ASP A 103 2.69 -1.05 -6.33
N LEU A 104 3.56 -0.08 -6.10
CA LEU A 104 4.74 0.18 -6.92
C LEU A 104 5.99 0.32 -6.05
N LEU A 105 7.06 -0.34 -6.44
CA LEU A 105 8.41 -0.13 -5.94
C LEU A 105 9.27 0.48 -7.03
N ILE A 106 9.88 1.61 -6.74
CA ILE A 106 10.78 2.33 -7.65
C ILE A 106 12.22 2.09 -7.21
N GLU A 107 13.12 1.89 -8.15
CA GLU A 107 14.55 1.90 -7.95
C GLU A 107 15.14 3.15 -8.59
N PHE A 108 15.74 4.01 -7.79
CA PHE A 108 16.40 5.23 -8.25
C PHE A 108 17.83 4.96 -8.68
N THR A 109 18.38 5.87 -9.50
CA THR A 109 19.74 5.75 -10.03
C THR A 109 20.82 5.84 -8.94
N ASP A 110 20.52 6.39 -7.77
CA ASP A 110 21.40 6.43 -6.59
C ASP A 110 21.38 5.14 -5.75
N GLY A 111 20.63 4.13 -6.17
CA GLY A 111 20.49 2.84 -5.49
C GLY A 111 19.51 2.84 -4.32
N THR A 112 18.81 3.94 -4.07
CA THR A 112 17.72 4.00 -3.10
C THR A 112 16.39 3.60 -3.74
N TYR A 113 15.35 3.43 -2.91
CA TYR A 113 14.03 3.00 -3.36
C TYR A 113 12.94 3.99 -3.01
N GLY A 114 11.89 3.98 -3.83
CA GLY A 114 10.65 4.72 -3.59
C GLY A 114 9.46 3.79 -3.47
N ILE A 115 8.52 4.10 -2.57
CA ILE A 115 7.24 3.40 -2.44
C ILE A 115 6.14 4.32 -2.92
N ILE A 116 5.36 3.85 -3.89
CA ILE A 116 4.20 4.56 -4.40
C ILE A 116 2.97 3.71 -4.16
N ASP A 117 2.04 4.24 -3.42
CA ASP A 117 0.75 3.62 -3.16
C ASP A 117 -0.32 4.33 -4.00
N CYS A 118 -1.09 3.56 -4.73
CA CYS A 118 -2.02 4.06 -5.72
C CYS A 118 -3.44 4.09 -5.17
N LYS A 119 -4.10 5.22 -5.30
CA LYS A 119 -5.43 5.43 -4.75
C LYS A 119 -6.40 5.96 -5.79
N PHE A 120 -7.56 5.33 -5.90
CA PHE A 120 -8.67 5.84 -6.70
C PHE A 120 -9.58 6.70 -5.82
N GLN A 121 -9.83 7.92 -6.24
CA GLN A 121 -10.67 8.88 -5.51
C GLN A 121 -11.67 9.54 -6.44
N ALA A 122 -12.89 9.74 -5.94
CA ALA A 122 -13.93 10.46 -6.70
C ALA A 122 -13.58 11.95 -6.89
N LYS A 123 -12.88 12.53 -5.94
CA LYS A 123 -12.38 13.91 -5.97
C LYS A 123 -10.93 13.90 -5.54
N ASP A 124 -10.13 14.73 -6.19
CA ASP A 124 -8.73 14.94 -5.80
C ASP A 124 -8.70 15.69 -4.45
N SER A 125 -8.49 14.94 -3.38
CA SER A 125 -8.36 15.46 -2.01
C SER A 125 -7.05 14.97 -1.41
N ASP A 126 -6.42 15.83 -0.60
CA ASP A 126 -5.23 15.45 0.12
C ASP A 126 -5.58 14.57 1.31
N LYS A 127 -4.99 13.37 1.35
CA LYS A 127 -5.13 12.39 2.42
C LYS A 127 -3.77 11.80 2.81
N THR A 128 -2.70 12.53 2.55
CA THR A 128 -1.33 12.07 2.80
C THR A 128 -1.11 11.66 4.26
N ASP A 129 -1.60 12.44 5.21
CA ASP A 129 -1.48 12.14 6.64
C ASP A 129 -2.17 10.81 7.02
N LEU A 130 -3.31 10.52 6.39
CA LEU A 130 -4.03 9.26 6.64
C LEU A 130 -3.23 8.03 6.17
N TYR A 131 -2.46 8.15 5.09
CA TYR A 131 -1.73 7.04 4.48
C TYR A 131 -0.26 6.97 4.93
N GLN A 132 0.26 7.99 5.62
CA GLN A 132 1.64 8.00 6.09
C GLN A 132 2.00 6.75 6.92
N PRO A 133 1.22 6.29 7.91
CA PRO A 133 1.55 5.09 8.68
C PRO A 133 1.60 3.82 7.82
N GLN A 134 0.76 3.72 6.80
CA GLN A 134 0.78 2.60 5.86
C GLN A 134 2.09 2.55 5.08
N LEU A 135 2.52 3.70 4.52
CA LEU A 135 3.74 3.76 3.72
C LEU A 135 4.99 3.57 4.58
N GLU A 136 5.01 4.12 5.81
CA GLU A 136 6.11 3.87 6.75
C GLU A 136 6.22 2.38 7.13
N ALA A 137 5.08 1.68 7.27
CA ALA A 137 5.10 0.24 7.50
C ALA A 137 5.71 -0.54 6.33
N TYR A 138 5.41 -0.16 5.09
CA TYR A 138 6.09 -0.73 3.92
C TYR A 138 7.58 -0.40 3.90
N ALA A 139 7.94 0.85 4.17
CA ALA A 139 9.34 1.28 4.23
C ALA A 139 10.11 0.50 5.29
N PHE A 140 9.55 0.38 6.50
CA PHE A 140 10.13 -0.43 7.56
C PHE A 140 10.35 -1.88 7.11
N ALA A 141 9.36 -2.48 6.45
CA ALA A 141 9.46 -3.87 6.02
C ALA A 141 10.50 -4.09 4.91
N LEU A 142 10.69 -3.11 4.03
CA LEU A 142 11.74 -3.12 2.99
C LEU A 142 13.14 -2.88 3.57
N GLU A 143 13.25 -2.01 4.57
CA GLU A 143 14.51 -1.70 5.25
C GLU A 143 14.92 -2.79 6.26
N ASN A 144 13.96 -3.56 6.78
CA ASN A 144 14.17 -4.62 7.77
C ASN A 144 13.49 -5.93 7.32
N PRO A 145 13.86 -6.50 6.17
CA PRO A 145 13.17 -7.66 5.62
C PRO A 145 13.39 -8.92 6.49
N ALA A 146 12.41 -9.82 6.51
CA ALA A 146 12.54 -11.14 7.12
C ALA A 146 13.53 -12.03 6.36
N ALA A 147 13.73 -11.77 5.07
CA ALA A 147 14.67 -12.48 4.20
C ALA A 147 15.03 -11.58 3.02
N GLY A 148 16.19 -11.81 2.43
CA GLY A 148 16.71 -11.03 1.32
C GLY A 148 17.47 -9.78 1.77
N GLU A 149 17.78 -8.91 0.81
CA GLU A 149 18.54 -7.69 1.05
C GLU A 149 17.65 -6.54 1.51
N ALA A 150 18.14 -5.75 2.45
CA ALA A 150 17.49 -4.53 2.88
C ALA A 150 17.52 -3.47 1.77
N LYS A 151 16.39 -2.80 1.56
CA LYS A 151 16.22 -1.75 0.56
C LYS A 151 16.02 -0.42 1.25
N LYS A 152 16.97 0.49 1.14
CA LYS A 152 16.86 1.83 1.72
C LYS A 152 15.78 2.63 1.00
N VAL A 153 14.73 3.03 1.71
CA VAL A 153 13.63 3.81 1.17
C VAL A 153 13.87 5.30 1.40
N SER A 154 14.10 6.04 0.33
CA SER A 154 14.35 7.50 0.37
C SER A 154 13.11 8.34 0.06
N LEU A 155 12.09 7.75 -0.59
CA LEU A 155 10.92 8.47 -1.03
C LEU A 155 9.66 7.61 -0.86
N MET A 156 8.57 8.25 -0.48
CA MET A 156 7.25 7.61 -0.50
C MET A 156 6.16 8.63 -0.84
N GLY A 157 5.03 8.14 -1.34
CA GLY A 157 3.90 8.99 -1.64
C GLY A 157 2.74 8.25 -2.30
N LEU A 158 1.71 9.03 -2.58
CA LEU A 158 0.49 8.54 -3.22
C LEU A 158 0.47 8.94 -4.69
N LEU A 159 0.01 8.03 -5.53
CA LEU A 159 -0.43 8.34 -6.87
C LEU A 159 -1.96 8.29 -6.90
N VAL A 160 -2.57 9.46 -6.86
CA VAL A 160 -4.03 9.61 -6.74
C VAL A 160 -4.65 9.65 -8.12
N TRP A 161 -5.45 8.65 -8.45
CA TRP A 161 -6.23 8.59 -9.65
C TRP A 161 -7.62 9.19 -9.43
N SER A 162 -8.01 10.11 -10.28
CA SER A 162 -9.35 10.70 -10.29
C SER A 162 -9.96 10.67 -11.68
N LEU A 163 -11.28 10.51 -11.70
CA LEU A 163 -12.04 10.49 -12.96
C LEU A 163 -11.98 11.86 -13.62
N LEU A 164 -11.59 11.90 -14.88
CA LEU A 164 -11.57 13.11 -15.68
C LEU A 164 -12.85 13.23 -16.50
N GLU A 165 -13.11 12.24 -17.36
CA GLU A 165 -14.27 12.22 -18.26
C GLU A 165 -14.59 10.80 -18.74
N PRO A 166 -15.83 10.53 -19.17
CA PRO A 166 -16.13 9.33 -19.93
C PRO A 166 -15.33 9.30 -21.23
N ALA A 167 -14.93 8.12 -21.65
CA ALA A 167 -14.19 7.89 -22.89
C ALA A 167 -14.79 6.74 -23.66
N GLY A 168 -14.39 6.57 -24.91
CA GLY A 168 -14.82 5.47 -25.78
C GLY A 168 -15.90 5.86 -26.77
N ASP A 169 -16.33 4.87 -27.54
CA ASP A 169 -17.37 4.96 -28.55
C ASP A 169 -18.51 4.03 -28.13
N VAL A 170 -19.76 4.48 -28.27
CA VAL A 170 -20.96 3.71 -27.92
C VAL A 170 -20.96 2.30 -28.51
N ASN A 171 -20.39 2.10 -29.69
CA ASN A 171 -20.32 0.82 -30.37
C ASN A 171 -19.13 -0.03 -29.98
N LYS A 172 -18.13 0.55 -29.25
CA LYS A 172 -16.88 -0.10 -28.85
C LYS A 172 -16.78 -0.33 -27.35
N GLY A 173 -17.75 0.16 -26.60
CA GLY A 173 -17.82 0.03 -25.16
C GLY A 173 -17.55 1.34 -24.41
N PHE A 174 -17.96 1.35 -23.16
CA PHE A 174 -17.77 2.46 -22.24
C PHE A 174 -16.34 2.43 -21.65
N GLY A 175 -15.65 3.54 -21.73
CA GLY A 175 -14.33 3.73 -21.12
C GLY A 175 -14.32 4.89 -20.13
N LEU A 176 -13.28 4.95 -19.32
CA LEU A 176 -13.04 6.03 -18.37
C LEU A 176 -11.64 6.61 -18.62
N LYS A 177 -11.56 7.93 -18.75
CA LYS A 177 -10.30 8.65 -18.76
C LYS A 177 -9.98 9.13 -17.35
N LEU A 178 -8.85 8.71 -16.85
CA LEU A 178 -8.36 9.05 -15.51
C LEU A 178 -7.17 9.99 -15.63
N LYS A 179 -7.06 10.91 -14.71
CA LYS A 179 -5.82 11.65 -14.45
C LYS A 179 -5.21 11.16 -13.14
N HIS A 180 -3.90 11.27 -13.01
CA HIS A 180 -3.24 11.01 -11.75
C HIS A 180 -2.52 12.26 -11.23
N THR A 181 -2.40 12.34 -9.93
CA THR A 181 -1.70 13.42 -9.23
C THR A 181 -0.73 12.77 -8.24
N TRP A 182 0.54 13.17 -8.31
CA TRP A 182 1.54 12.78 -7.34
C TRP A 182 1.42 13.60 -6.07
N ARG A 183 1.44 12.92 -4.92
CA ARG A 183 1.44 13.54 -3.58
C ARG A 183 2.55 12.93 -2.75
N PRO A 184 3.65 13.66 -2.53
CA PRO A 184 4.73 13.18 -1.69
C PRO A 184 4.29 13.07 -0.24
N ILE A 185 4.81 12.06 0.46
CA ILE A 185 4.65 11.87 1.90
C ILE A 185 6.04 11.88 2.52
N ALA A 186 6.25 12.76 3.49
CA ALA A 186 7.51 12.83 4.21
C ALA A 186 7.73 11.57 5.05
N ARG A 187 8.96 11.05 5.06
CA ARG A 187 9.37 9.96 5.94
C ARG A 187 9.31 10.43 7.40
N ASN A 188 8.78 9.59 8.26
CA ASN A 188 8.78 9.78 9.71
C ASN A 188 8.98 8.42 10.41
N PRO A 189 10.15 7.81 10.26
CA PRO A 189 10.40 6.49 10.83
C PRO A 189 10.31 6.50 12.37
N GLU A 190 10.62 7.62 13.03
CA GLU A 190 10.55 7.72 14.49
C GLU A 190 9.12 7.62 15.01
N ALA A 191 8.14 8.15 14.29
CA ALA A 191 6.72 8.03 14.67
C ALA A 191 6.16 6.61 14.51
N PHE A 192 6.89 5.73 13.84
CA PHE A 192 6.50 4.32 13.65
C PHE A 192 6.97 3.42 14.81
N PHE A 193 7.95 3.87 15.59
CA PHE A 193 8.50 3.14 16.74
C PHE A 193 7.99 3.76 18.04
N PHE A 194 6.94 3.20 18.59
CA PHE A 194 6.48 3.49 19.95
C PHE A 194 6.87 2.39 20.92
#